data_c65b1173e61b6872e541f15ee951174e
#
_entry.id   c65b1173e61b6872e541f15ee951174e
#
_cell.length_a   1.000
_cell.length_b   1.000
_cell.length_c   1.000
_cell.angle_alpha   90.00
_cell.angle_beta   90.00
_cell.angle_gamma   90.00
#
_symmetry.space_group_name_H-M   'P 1'
#
loop_
_entity.id
_entity.type
_entity.pdbx_description
1 polymer ?
#
loop_
_entity_poly.entity_id
_entity_poly.type
_entity_poly.pdbx_seq_one_letter_code
_entity_poly.pdbx_strand_id
1 'polypeptide(L)'
;MTKEKAIRLGEQFGIVVDEVDAEIQKELGLQRAEGVAVLEVIGGTMAEGAGIKVRSVIKEIDKVEIKTLADFGWALARATKQCNFTVGTYEPADPGDPVGWGVNFHFVGCKRD
;
A
#
# COMPACT_ATOMS: atom_id res chain seq x y z
N MET A 1 -17.25 4.90 -0.06
CA MET A 1 -16.69 3.79 -0.86
C MET A 1 -16.75 2.51 -0.04
N THR A 2 -17.18 1.40 -0.65
CA THR A 2 -17.22 0.10 0.03
C THR A 2 -15.83 -0.51 0.13
N LYS A 3 -15.65 -1.43 1.09
CA LYS A 3 -14.39 -2.17 1.22
C LYS A 3 -14.09 -3.01 -0.02
N GLU A 4 -15.11 -3.67 -0.58
CA GLU A 4 -14.97 -4.45 -1.81
C GLU A 4 -14.49 -3.61 -2.98
N LYS A 5 -15.02 -2.40 -3.13
CA LYS A 5 -14.61 -1.50 -4.20
C LYS A 5 -13.17 -1.03 -4.02
N ALA A 6 -12.79 -0.70 -2.79
CA ALA A 6 -11.42 -0.30 -2.47
C ALA A 6 -10.42 -1.44 -2.77
N ILE A 7 -10.77 -2.67 -2.38
CA ILE A 7 -9.93 -3.85 -2.66
C ILE A 7 -9.79 -4.05 -4.17
N ARG A 8 -10.88 -3.92 -4.92
CA ARG A 8 -10.87 -4.07 -6.37
C ARG A 8 -10.00 -3.01 -7.06
N LEU A 9 -10.04 -1.77 -6.58
CA LEU A 9 -9.17 -0.72 -7.08
C LEU A 9 -7.70 -1.05 -6.82
N GLY A 10 -7.40 -1.61 -5.66
CA GLY A 10 -6.06 -2.11 -5.34
C GLY A 10 -5.61 -3.19 -6.33
N GLU A 11 -6.47 -4.15 -6.64
CA GLU A 11 -6.16 -5.21 -7.60
C GLU A 11 -5.88 -4.64 -9.00
N GLN A 12 -6.64 -3.66 -9.43
CA GLN A 12 -6.40 -2.98 -10.71
C GLN A 12 -5.05 -2.27 -10.75
N PHE A 13 -4.67 -1.68 -9.64
CA PHE A 13 -3.35 -1.06 -9.47
C PHE A 13 -2.25 -2.12 -9.43
N GLY A 14 -2.52 -3.26 -8.85
CA GLY A 14 -1.60 -4.40 -8.83
C GLY A 14 -1.30 -4.97 -7.46
N ILE A 15 -2.13 -4.71 -6.46
CA ILE A 15 -1.93 -5.24 -5.10
C ILE A 15 -3.22 -5.82 -4.54
N VAL A 16 -3.06 -6.90 -3.78
CA VAL A 16 -4.13 -7.43 -2.94
C VAL A 16 -3.92 -6.88 -1.55
N VAL A 17 -4.92 -6.22 -1.02
CA VAL A 17 -4.81 -5.49 0.25
C VAL A 17 -5.90 -5.88 1.23
N ASP A 18 -5.64 -5.64 2.51
CA ASP A 18 -6.66 -5.67 3.55
C ASP A 18 -6.35 -4.60 4.60
N GLU A 19 -7.37 -4.19 5.32
CA GLU A 19 -7.23 -3.21 6.39
C GLU A 19 -6.50 -3.87 7.57
N VAL A 20 -5.57 -3.16 8.16
CA VAL A 20 -4.83 -3.66 9.31
C VAL A 20 -5.78 -3.71 10.52
N ASP A 21 -6.15 -4.91 10.92
CA ASP A 21 -6.91 -5.18 12.13
C ASP A 21 -5.97 -5.70 13.23
N ALA A 22 -6.53 -6.10 14.37
CA ALA A 22 -5.74 -6.60 15.49
C ALA A 22 -4.95 -7.86 15.14
N GLU A 23 -5.51 -8.73 14.28
CA GLU A 23 -4.86 -9.97 13.86
C GLU A 23 -3.67 -9.69 12.96
N ILE A 24 -3.86 -8.84 11.95
CA ILE A 24 -2.77 -8.43 11.04
C ILE A 24 -1.72 -7.65 11.79
N GLN A 25 -2.13 -6.77 12.70
CA GLN A 25 -1.20 -6.04 13.57
C GLN A 25 -0.26 -6.98 14.30
N LYS A 26 -0.82 -8.04 14.90
CA LYS A 26 -0.06 -9.03 15.65
C LYS A 26 0.86 -9.83 14.74
N GLU A 27 0.33 -10.28 13.61
CA GLU A 27 1.07 -11.09 12.64
C GLU A 27 2.27 -10.34 12.08
N LEU A 28 2.11 -9.06 11.77
CA LEU A 28 3.18 -8.23 11.22
C LEU A 28 4.04 -7.54 12.28
N GLY A 29 3.67 -7.61 13.55
CA GLY A 29 4.41 -6.98 14.63
C GLY A 29 4.29 -5.45 14.65
N LEU A 30 3.16 -4.91 14.25
CA LEU A 30 2.94 -3.46 14.18
C LEU A 30 2.53 -2.89 15.53
N GLN A 31 2.88 -1.63 15.78
CA GLN A 31 2.51 -0.94 17.02
C GLN A 31 1.03 -0.55 17.06
N ARG A 32 0.39 -0.35 15.91
CA ARG A 32 -1.00 0.09 15.81
C ARG A 32 -1.75 -0.73 14.77
N ALA A 33 -3.06 -0.89 15.00
CA ALA A 33 -3.97 -1.52 14.05
C ALA A 33 -4.54 -0.47 13.09
N GLU A 34 -3.68 0.13 12.26
CA GLU A 34 -4.12 1.09 11.26
C GLU A 34 -3.29 1.00 9.99
N GLY A 35 -3.88 1.41 8.88
CA GLY A 35 -3.27 1.35 7.57
C GLY A 35 -3.80 0.20 6.73
N VAL A 36 -3.22 0.01 5.57
CA VAL A 36 -3.65 -1.02 4.62
C VAL A 36 -2.47 -1.92 4.31
N ALA A 37 -2.59 -3.20 4.66
CA ALA A 37 -1.51 -4.17 4.45
C ALA A 37 -1.52 -4.70 3.02
N VAL A 38 -0.33 -4.84 2.43
CA VAL A 38 -0.14 -5.44 1.11
C VAL A 38 0.08 -6.93 1.30
N LEU A 39 -0.90 -7.72 0.87
CA LEU A 39 -0.88 -9.19 0.98
C LEU A 39 -0.23 -9.85 -0.22
N GLU A 40 -0.33 -9.23 -1.39
CA GLU A 40 0.22 -9.75 -2.64
C GLU A 40 0.51 -8.61 -3.61
N VAL A 41 1.55 -8.75 -4.42
CA VAL A 41 1.86 -7.83 -5.53
C VAL A 41 1.72 -8.62 -6.82
N ILE A 42 0.86 -8.13 -7.71
CA ILE A 42 0.54 -8.81 -8.96
C ILE A 42 1.61 -8.46 -10.02
N GLY A 43 2.15 -9.48 -10.67
CA GLY A 43 3.18 -9.28 -11.70
C GLY A 43 2.69 -8.51 -12.90
N GLY A 44 3.56 -7.66 -13.48
CA GLY A 44 3.26 -6.90 -14.69
C GLY A 44 2.41 -5.65 -14.48
N THR A 45 2.23 -5.20 -13.24
CA THR A 45 1.37 -4.07 -12.90
C THR A 45 2.18 -2.82 -12.54
N MET A 46 1.48 -1.69 -12.41
CA MET A 46 2.10 -0.45 -11.94
C MET A 46 2.69 -0.60 -10.54
N ALA A 47 2.03 -1.35 -9.67
CA ALA A 47 2.50 -1.56 -8.30
C ALA A 47 3.84 -2.31 -8.28
N GLU A 48 3.96 -3.38 -9.06
CA GLU A 48 5.22 -4.11 -9.18
C GLU A 48 6.31 -3.21 -9.76
N GLY A 49 6.00 -2.46 -10.81
CA GLY A 49 6.95 -1.53 -11.42
C GLY A 49 7.42 -0.44 -10.48
N ALA A 50 6.60 -0.05 -9.52
CA ALA A 50 6.96 0.95 -8.52
C ALA A 50 7.77 0.38 -7.35
N GLY A 51 7.90 -0.95 -7.28
CA GLY A 51 8.69 -1.60 -6.23
C GLY A 51 7.94 -1.80 -4.91
N ILE A 52 6.62 -1.76 -4.91
CA ILE A 52 5.83 -2.01 -3.71
C ILE A 52 6.03 -3.46 -3.26
N LYS A 53 6.26 -3.66 -1.98
CA LYS A 53 6.61 -4.98 -1.43
C LYS A 53 5.45 -5.62 -0.67
N VAL A 54 5.39 -6.95 -0.77
CA VAL A 54 4.51 -7.78 0.06
C VAL A 54 4.87 -7.57 1.54
N ARG A 55 3.88 -7.59 2.41
CA ARG A 55 3.98 -7.40 3.86
C ARG A 55 4.30 -5.97 4.28
N SER A 56 4.32 -5.03 3.36
CA SER A 56 4.39 -3.61 3.70
C SER A 56 3.00 -3.09 4.06
N VAL A 57 2.96 -1.96 4.73
CA VAL A 57 1.71 -1.28 5.10
C VAL A 57 1.67 0.07 4.42
N ILE A 58 0.63 0.31 3.63
CA ILE A 58 0.45 1.59 2.96
C ILE A 58 -0.03 2.62 3.98
N LYS A 59 0.73 3.69 4.12
CA LYS A 59 0.44 4.77 5.07
C LYS A 59 0.08 6.08 4.38
N GLU A 60 0.42 6.22 3.10
CA GLU A 60 0.21 7.45 2.36
C GLU A 60 0.08 7.16 0.87
N ILE A 61 -0.83 7.86 0.20
CA ILE A 61 -0.93 7.87 -1.26
C ILE A 61 -1.08 9.32 -1.70
N ASP A 62 -0.19 9.78 -2.56
CA ASP A 62 -0.19 11.15 -3.09
C ASP A 62 -0.33 12.19 -1.96
N LYS A 63 0.44 12.00 -0.89
CA LYS A 63 0.47 12.84 0.32
C LYS A 63 -0.80 12.77 1.18
N VAL A 64 -1.74 11.89 0.86
CA VAL A 64 -2.95 11.67 1.66
C VAL A 64 -2.71 10.52 2.63
N GLU A 65 -2.92 10.77 3.92
CA GLU A 65 -2.75 9.76 4.96
C GLU A 65 -3.77 8.65 4.82
N ILE A 66 -3.32 7.39 4.90
CA ILE A 66 -4.15 6.21 4.74
C ILE A 66 -4.23 5.45 6.06
N LYS A 67 -5.41 5.44 6.67
CA LYS A 67 -5.69 4.69 7.90
C LYS A 67 -6.63 3.53 7.67
N THR A 68 -7.53 3.64 6.69
CA THR A 68 -8.59 2.67 6.42
C THR A 68 -8.62 2.28 4.95
N LEU A 69 -9.34 1.20 4.63
CA LEU A 69 -9.59 0.82 3.24
C LEU A 69 -10.36 1.90 2.48
N ALA A 70 -11.26 2.60 3.14
CA ALA A 70 -11.98 3.71 2.50
C ALA A 70 -11.02 4.82 2.08
N ASP A 71 -10.10 5.21 2.96
CA ASP A 71 -9.06 6.20 2.65
C ASP A 71 -8.24 5.74 1.45
N PHE A 72 -7.83 4.47 1.47
CA PHE A 72 -7.04 3.86 0.41
C PHE A 72 -7.78 3.94 -0.94
N GLY A 73 -9.03 3.52 -0.97
CA GLY A 73 -9.82 3.51 -2.20
C GLY A 73 -9.98 4.90 -2.80
N TRP A 74 -10.34 5.88 -1.98
CA TRP A 74 -10.50 7.27 -2.43
C TRP A 74 -9.20 7.87 -2.94
N ALA A 75 -8.12 7.70 -2.18
CA ALA A 75 -6.83 8.27 -2.54
C ALA A 75 -6.26 7.61 -3.81
N LEU A 76 -6.38 6.29 -3.91
CA LEU A 76 -5.89 5.55 -5.08
C LEU A 76 -6.69 5.91 -6.34
N ALA A 77 -8.01 6.00 -6.25
CA ALA A 77 -8.85 6.37 -7.38
C ALA A 77 -8.49 7.77 -7.91
N ARG A 78 -8.23 8.70 -6.99
CA ARG A 78 -7.82 10.06 -7.36
C ARG A 78 -6.41 10.08 -7.96
N ALA A 79 -5.47 9.41 -7.32
CA ALA A 79 -4.08 9.40 -7.73
C ALA A 79 -3.89 8.75 -9.10
N THR A 80 -4.57 7.65 -9.38
CA THR A 80 -4.46 6.96 -10.68
C THR A 80 -5.02 7.79 -11.84
N LYS A 81 -5.97 8.68 -11.59
CA LYS A 81 -6.46 9.60 -12.61
C LYS A 81 -5.46 10.66 -12.97
N GLN A 82 -4.70 11.14 -11.99
CA GLN A 82 -3.72 12.21 -12.19
C GLN A 82 -2.38 11.69 -12.69
N CYS A 83 -2.05 10.46 -12.39
CA CYS A 83 -0.74 9.85 -12.63
C CYS A 83 0.42 10.58 -11.93
N ASN A 84 1.58 9.92 -11.85
CA ASN A 84 2.79 10.46 -11.22
C ASN A 84 2.53 10.85 -9.76
N PHE A 85 2.39 9.84 -8.93
CA PHE A 85 2.17 10.00 -7.50
C PHE A 85 3.12 9.12 -6.70
N THR A 86 3.21 9.38 -5.41
CA THR A 86 4.00 8.55 -4.49
C THR A 86 3.09 7.70 -3.62
N VAL A 87 3.59 6.52 -3.26
CA VAL A 87 2.98 5.64 -2.27
C VAL A 87 3.98 5.50 -1.13
N GLY A 88 3.62 6.00 0.04
CA GLY A 88 4.43 5.85 1.24
C GLY A 88 4.05 4.56 1.95
N THR A 89 5.05 3.71 2.19
CA THR A 89 4.85 2.43 2.85
C THR A 89 5.70 2.31 4.09
N TYR A 90 5.20 1.53 5.04
CA TYR A 90 5.95 1.09 6.19
C TYR A 90 6.38 -0.35 5.92
N GLU A 91 7.67 -0.58 5.82
CA GLU A 91 8.22 -1.87 5.39
C GLU A 91 8.98 -2.55 6.52
N PRO A 92 8.87 -3.89 6.64
CA PRO A 92 9.65 -4.62 7.63
C PRO A 92 11.13 -4.55 7.28
N ALA A 93 11.97 -4.57 8.32
CA ALA A 93 13.41 -4.63 8.14
C ALA A 93 13.82 -5.93 7.44
N ASP A 94 14.91 -5.88 6.70
CA ASP A 94 15.51 -7.09 6.13
C ASP A 94 15.95 -8.05 7.24
N PRO A 95 15.91 -9.37 6.99
CA PRO A 95 16.44 -10.33 7.95
C PRO A 95 17.87 -9.97 8.34
N GLY A 96 18.10 -9.82 9.63
CA GLY A 96 19.40 -9.43 10.16
C GLY A 96 19.59 -7.94 10.42
N ASP A 97 18.63 -7.11 10.01
CA ASP A 97 18.65 -5.67 10.33
C ASP A 97 18.05 -5.44 11.71
N PRO A 98 18.79 -4.90 12.67
CA PRO A 98 18.28 -4.70 14.02
C PRO A 98 17.38 -3.48 14.17
N VAL A 99 17.25 -2.64 13.13
CA VAL A 99 16.53 -1.37 13.22
C VAL A 99 15.02 -1.54 13.17
N GLY A 100 14.52 -2.62 12.55
CA GLY A 100 13.07 -2.89 12.46
C GLY A 100 12.42 -2.21 11.26
N TRP A 101 11.17 -1.79 11.45
CA TRP A 101 10.37 -1.21 10.36
C TRP A 101 10.89 0.16 9.92
N GLY A 102 10.87 0.40 8.62
CA GLY A 102 11.24 1.69 8.02
C GLY A 102 10.20 2.21 7.05
N VAL A 103 10.20 3.51 6.83
CA VAL A 103 9.31 4.18 5.88
C VAL A 103 10.01 4.32 4.53
N ASN A 104 9.32 3.93 3.46
CA ASN A 104 9.80 4.07 2.10
C ASN A 104 8.76 4.75 1.23
N PHE A 105 9.22 5.46 0.20
CA PHE A 105 8.33 6.08 -0.78
C PHE A 105 8.59 5.46 -2.14
N HIS A 106 7.51 5.07 -2.81
CA HIS A 106 7.54 4.45 -4.13
C HIS A 106 6.91 5.41 -5.14
N PHE A 107 7.65 5.73 -6.17
CA PHE A 107 7.13 6.58 -7.23
C PHE A 107 6.37 5.75 -8.25
N VAL A 108 5.13 6.13 -8.52
CA VAL A 108 4.29 5.49 -9.52
C VAL A 108 4.15 6.42 -10.72
N GLY A 109 4.72 6.01 -11.84
CA GLY A 109 4.59 6.73 -13.09
C GLY A 109 3.57 6.06 -14.00
N CYS A 110 2.84 6.85 -14.77
CA CYS A 110 1.95 6.31 -15.78
C CYS A 110 2.73 6.10 -17.08
N LYS A 111 2.58 4.90 -17.65
CA LYS A 111 3.12 4.65 -18.98
C LYS A 111 2.29 5.42 -19.99
N ARG A 112 2.96 6.21 -20.79
CA ARG A 112 2.39 6.77 -22.00
C ARG A 112 3.04 6.07 -23.18
N ASP A 113 2.20 5.48 -23.97
CA ASP A 113 2.64 4.89 -25.24
C ASP A 113 2.81 5.97 -26.29
#